data_8fccb1dedbbd6b49a706252b00fcc94c
#
_entry.id   8fccb1dedbbd6b49a706252b00fcc94c
#
_cell.length_a   1.000
_cell.length_b   1.000
_cell.length_c   1.000
_cell.angle_alpha   90.00
_cell.angle_beta   90.00
_cell.angle_gamma   90.00
#
_symmetry.space_group_name_H-M   'P 1'
#
loop_
_entity.id
_entity.type
_entity.pdbx_description
1 polymer ?
#
loop_
_entity_poly.entity_id
_entity_poly.type
_entity_poly.pdbx_seq_one_letter_code
_entity_poly.pdbx_strand_id
1 'polypeptide(L)'
;MKTILLLSALFAFPTFYVNQDTEADRLLGVWEPSNGKARVKIEKIGNKYYGKIVWLKEPNDPATNQPKVDAKNPDASVRNVPLKGYRMLKDFTYSGSSQWENGTIYDPENGSTYKCVIKMTDANTLDIRGYIGIEALGRTDVWKRLEVKK
;
A
#
# COMPACT_ATOMS: atom_id res chain seq x y z
N MET A 1 67.13 25.59 -10.23
CA MET A 1 66.18 24.50 -9.89
C MET A 1 64.80 25.10 -9.71
N LYS A 2 63.90 24.84 -10.68
CA LYS A 2 62.52 25.33 -10.61
C LYS A 2 61.67 24.18 -10.09
N THR A 3 61.14 24.34 -8.88
CA THR A 3 60.24 23.38 -8.24
C THR A 3 58.81 23.64 -8.77
N ILE A 4 58.25 22.68 -9.54
CA ILE A 4 56.87 22.71 -10.01
C ILE A 4 55.99 22.10 -8.90
N LEU A 5 55.13 22.94 -8.27
CA LEU A 5 54.07 22.49 -7.39
C LEU A 5 52.90 22.02 -8.23
N LEU A 6 52.63 20.71 -8.28
CA LEU A 6 51.40 20.16 -8.84
C LEU A 6 50.28 20.32 -7.82
N LEU A 7 49.35 21.25 -8.11
CA LEU A 7 48.13 21.43 -7.35
C LEU A 7 47.08 20.42 -7.84
N SER A 8 46.90 19.31 -7.13
CA SER A 8 45.85 18.36 -7.42
C SER A 8 44.50 18.90 -6.90
N ALA A 9 43.67 19.39 -7.81
CA ALA A 9 42.29 19.76 -7.48
C ALA A 9 41.45 18.49 -7.27
N LEU A 10 41.05 18.22 -6.01
CA LEU A 10 40.07 17.20 -5.67
C LEU A 10 38.69 17.71 -6.11
N PHE A 11 38.17 17.21 -7.22
CA PHE A 11 36.76 17.39 -7.59
C PHE A 11 35.90 16.51 -6.69
N ALA A 12 35.29 17.08 -5.65
CA ALA A 12 34.23 16.44 -4.91
C ALA A 12 32.94 16.50 -5.74
N PHE A 13 32.55 15.37 -6.34
CA PHE A 13 31.22 15.24 -6.93
C PHE A 13 30.19 15.14 -5.80
N PRO A 14 29.11 15.95 -5.81
CA PRO A 14 28.04 15.80 -4.84
C PRO A 14 27.33 14.47 -5.13
N THR A 15 27.50 13.50 -4.24
CA THR A 15 26.68 12.29 -4.25
C THR A 15 25.29 12.69 -3.79
N PHE A 16 24.34 12.76 -4.71
CA PHE A 16 22.93 12.86 -4.37
C PHE A 16 22.50 11.53 -3.76
N TYR A 17 22.45 11.48 -2.43
CA TYR A 17 21.76 10.40 -1.73
C TYR A 17 20.26 10.58 -2.01
N VAL A 18 19.72 9.83 -2.95
CA VAL A 18 18.27 9.65 -3.07
C VAL A 18 17.85 8.96 -1.79
N ASN A 19 17.10 9.65 -0.95
CA ASN A 19 16.65 9.11 0.31
C ASN A 19 15.68 7.96 -0.01
N GLN A 20 16.08 6.72 0.26
CA GLN A 20 15.32 5.50 -0.04
C GLN A 20 13.94 5.51 0.66
N ASP A 21 13.83 6.20 1.80
CA ASP A 21 12.58 6.41 2.50
C ASP A 21 11.59 7.26 1.70
N THR A 22 12.06 8.23 0.89
CA THR A 22 11.19 9.08 0.06
C THR A 22 10.54 8.30 -1.08
N GLU A 23 11.26 7.39 -1.73
CA GLU A 23 10.69 6.51 -2.77
C GLU A 23 9.69 5.53 -2.17
N ALA A 24 10.02 4.89 -1.06
CA ALA A 24 9.14 3.97 -0.35
C ALA A 24 7.85 4.66 0.13
N ASP A 25 7.95 5.91 0.56
CA ASP A 25 6.83 6.67 1.12
C ASP A 25 5.87 7.22 0.05
N ARG A 26 6.19 7.07 -1.24
CA ARG A 26 5.26 7.38 -2.35
C ARG A 26 3.97 6.56 -2.29
N LEU A 27 3.98 5.41 -1.62
CA LEU A 27 2.81 4.58 -1.40
C LEU A 27 1.76 5.24 -0.47
N LEU A 28 2.18 6.17 0.40
CA LEU A 28 1.31 6.82 1.37
C LEU A 28 0.20 7.62 0.68
N GLY A 29 -0.99 7.59 1.26
CA GLY A 29 -2.15 8.33 0.76
C GLY A 29 -3.42 7.52 0.76
N VAL A 30 -4.44 8.02 0.08
CA VAL A 30 -5.75 7.38 -0.05
C VAL A 30 -5.91 6.86 -1.47
N TRP A 31 -6.33 5.61 -1.55
CA TRP A 31 -6.46 4.88 -2.80
C TRP A 31 -7.86 4.28 -2.94
N GLU A 32 -8.37 4.24 -4.17
CA GLU A 32 -9.67 3.66 -4.50
C GLU A 32 -9.48 2.44 -5.41
N PRO A 33 -9.93 1.23 -4.99
CA PRO A 33 -10.01 0.05 -5.82
C PRO A 33 -10.84 0.27 -7.09
N SER A 34 -10.61 -0.54 -8.13
CA SER A 34 -11.30 -0.39 -9.43
C SER A 34 -12.82 -0.48 -9.34
N ASN A 35 -13.35 -1.22 -8.36
CA ASN A 35 -14.79 -1.36 -8.15
C ASN A 35 -15.46 -0.15 -7.47
N GLY A 36 -14.68 0.82 -6.95
CA GLY A 36 -15.18 2.03 -6.29
C GLY A 36 -15.97 1.79 -5.00
N LYS A 37 -15.93 0.60 -4.41
CA LYS A 37 -16.72 0.25 -3.23
C LYS A 37 -16.16 0.76 -1.92
N ALA A 38 -14.85 1.02 -1.88
CA ALA A 38 -14.13 1.44 -0.69
C ALA A 38 -13.04 2.45 -1.01
N ARG A 39 -12.54 3.15 0.01
CA ARG A 39 -11.29 3.91 -0.04
C ARG A 39 -10.38 3.41 1.07
N VAL A 40 -9.13 3.22 0.71
CA VAL A 40 -8.12 2.66 1.60
C VAL A 40 -7.02 3.69 1.82
N LYS A 41 -6.76 4.02 3.08
CA LYS A 41 -5.64 4.88 3.46
C LYS A 41 -4.43 4.00 3.77
N ILE A 42 -3.34 4.22 3.05
CA ILE A 42 -2.07 3.55 3.31
C ILE A 42 -1.22 4.44 4.20
N GLU A 43 -0.73 3.85 5.30
CA GLU A 43 0.06 4.47 6.35
C GLU A 43 1.33 3.65 6.60
N LYS A 44 2.39 4.32 7.06
CA LYS A 44 3.64 3.67 7.50
C LYS A 44 3.62 3.54 9.02
N ILE A 45 3.93 2.35 9.51
CA ILE A 45 4.10 2.07 10.94
C ILE A 45 5.45 1.35 11.09
N GLY A 46 6.39 2.02 11.74
CA GLY A 46 7.77 1.56 11.75
C GLY A 46 8.37 1.60 10.34
N ASN A 47 8.83 0.46 9.85
CA ASN A 47 9.38 0.29 8.50
C ASN A 47 8.44 -0.47 7.54
N LYS A 48 7.17 -0.66 7.93
CA LYS A 48 6.17 -1.40 7.16
C LYS A 48 4.98 -0.52 6.79
N TYR A 49 4.27 -0.93 5.74
CA TYR A 49 3.11 -0.23 5.22
C TYR A 49 1.86 -1.06 5.45
N TYR A 50 0.78 -0.35 5.81
CA TYR A 50 -0.52 -0.91 6.16
C TYR A 50 -1.61 -0.10 5.50
N GLY A 51 -2.72 -0.74 5.12
CA GLY A 51 -3.87 -0.05 4.54
C GLY A 51 -5.14 -0.33 5.31
N LYS A 52 -5.86 0.73 5.70
CA LYS A 52 -7.15 0.62 6.37
C LYS A 52 -8.27 1.22 5.54
N ILE A 53 -9.44 0.62 5.61
CA ILE A 53 -10.65 1.15 4.97
C ILE A 53 -11.07 2.42 5.71
N VAL A 54 -11.11 3.56 4.98
CA VAL A 54 -11.50 4.86 5.54
C VAL A 54 -12.89 5.31 5.07
N TRP A 55 -13.39 4.71 4.01
CA TRP A 55 -14.70 5.00 3.45
C TRP A 55 -15.27 3.78 2.73
N LEU A 56 -16.58 3.63 2.78
CA LEU A 56 -17.36 2.62 2.05
C LEU A 56 -18.47 3.32 1.27
N LYS A 57 -18.69 2.90 0.02
CA LYS A 57 -19.79 3.39 -0.81
C LYS A 57 -21.15 3.08 -0.18
N GLU A 58 -21.27 1.90 0.40
CA GLU A 58 -22.43 1.46 1.17
C GLU A 58 -21.97 1.16 2.60
N PRO A 59 -21.99 2.15 3.50
CA PRO A 59 -21.40 1.99 4.83
C PRO A 59 -22.23 1.11 5.77
N ASN A 60 -23.55 0.99 5.51
CA ASN A 60 -24.47 0.24 6.34
C ASN A 60 -24.97 -1.03 5.63
N ASP A 61 -25.31 -2.03 6.41
CA ASP A 61 -26.01 -3.21 5.96
C ASP A 61 -27.47 -2.83 5.60
N PRO A 62 -27.96 -3.13 4.37
CA PRO A 62 -29.30 -2.72 3.94
C PRO A 62 -30.43 -3.41 4.72
N ALA A 63 -30.17 -4.58 5.32
CA ALA A 63 -31.18 -5.31 6.09
C ALA A 63 -31.36 -4.74 7.49
N THR A 64 -30.30 -4.25 8.13
CA THR A 64 -30.31 -3.80 9.53
C THR A 64 -30.12 -2.30 9.68
N ASN A 65 -29.66 -1.61 8.64
CA ASN A 65 -29.21 -0.21 8.66
C ASN A 65 -28.11 0.09 9.69
N GLN A 66 -27.40 -0.95 10.14
CA GLN A 66 -26.25 -0.84 11.02
C GLN A 66 -24.95 -0.81 10.21
N PRO A 67 -23.85 -0.25 10.75
CA PRO A 67 -22.55 -0.27 10.09
C PRO A 67 -22.17 -1.68 9.63
N LYS A 68 -21.67 -1.82 8.40
CA LYS A 68 -21.15 -3.10 7.90
C LYS A 68 -20.01 -3.59 8.76
N VAL A 69 -20.08 -4.87 9.12
CA VAL A 69 -19.08 -5.57 9.91
C VAL A 69 -18.42 -6.67 9.08
N ASP A 70 -17.32 -7.22 9.60
CA ASP A 70 -16.56 -8.29 8.94
C ASP A 70 -17.21 -9.67 9.15
N ALA A 71 -18.45 -9.80 8.73
CA ALA A 71 -19.30 -10.97 9.00
C ALA A 71 -18.76 -12.29 8.44
N LYS A 72 -17.88 -12.23 7.43
CA LYS A 72 -17.28 -13.42 6.80
C LYS A 72 -15.88 -13.76 7.32
N ASN A 73 -15.42 -13.07 8.35
CA ASN A 73 -14.12 -13.37 8.93
C ASN A 73 -14.09 -14.83 9.39
N PRO A 74 -13.05 -15.61 9.05
CA PRO A 74 -12.88 -16.98 9.55
C PRO A 74 -12.79 -17.06 11.09
N ASP A 75 -12.25 -16.01 11.73
CA ASP A 75 -12.28 -15.85 13.18
C ASP A 75 -13.63 -15.27 13.64
N ALA A 76 -14.46 -16.13 14.24
CA ALA A 76 -15.78 -15.72 14.71
C ALA A 76 -15.74 -14.58 15.77
N SER A 77 -14.65 -14.45 16.53
CA SER A 77 -14.50 -13.44 17.57
C SER A 77 -14.43 -12.00 17.04
N VAL A 78 -14.07 -11.83 15.77
CA VAL A 78 -13.92 -10.51 15.12
C VAL A 78 -14.98 -10.21 14.06
N ARG A 79 -15.98 -11.08 13.87
CA ARG A 79 -17.05 -10.90 12.88
C ARG A 79 -17.92 -9.66 13.10
N ASN A 80 -17.94 -9.13 14.32
CA ASN A 80 -18.67 -7.91 14.67
C ASN A 80 -17.83 -6.64 14.56
N VAL A 81 -16.58 -6.73 14.11
CA VAL A 81 -15.70 -5.57 13.92
C VAL A 81 -16.17 -4.77 12.71
N PRO A 82 -16.35 -3.45 12.82
CA PRO A 82 -16.72 -2.62 11.67
C PRO A 82 -15.70 -2.70 10.53
N LEU A 83 -16.18 -2.78 9.29
CA LEU A 83 -15.32 -2.74 8.10
C LEU A 83 -14.65 -1.39 7.93
N LYS A 84 -15.33 -0.28 8.26
CA LYS A 84 -14.69 1.03 8.28
C LYS A 84 -13.66 1.08 9.43
N GLY A 85 -12.42 1.37 9.09
CA GLY A 85 -11.28 1.31 10.01
C GLY A 85 -10.54 -0.04 10.00
N TYR A 86 -11.07 -1.07 9.33
CA TYR A 86 -10.43 -2.37 9.25
C TYR A 86 -9.14 -2.30 8.44
N ARG A 87 -8.09 -2.91 8.96
CA ARG A 87 -6.77 -2.96 8.31
C ARG A 87 -6.72 -4.15 7.36
N MET A 88 -6.98 -3.89 6.06
CA MET A 88 -7.04 -4.94 5.05
C MET A 88 -5.70 -5.21 4.35
N LEU A 89 -4.79 -4.23 4.31
CA LEU A 89 -3.42 -4.41 3.82
C LEU A 89 -2.48 -4.45 5.02
N LYS A 90 -1.60 -5.45 5.07
CA LYS A 90 -0.70 -5.66 6.21
C LYS A 90 0.72 -6.00 5.78
N ASP A 91 1.68 -5.49 6.54
CA ASP A 91 3.08 -5.92 6.60
C ASP A 91 3.91 -5.74 5.32
N PHE A 92 3.55 -4.82 4.44
CA PHE A 92 4.33 -4.56 3.24
C PHE A 92 5.67 -3.90 3.56
N THR A 93 6.71 -4.34 2.85
CA THR A 93 8.05 -3.75 2.88
C THR A 93 8.44 -3.30 1.49
N TYR A 94 9.12 -2.14 1.39
CA TYR A 94 9.63 -1.65 0.11
C TYR A 94 10.81 -2.50 -0.36
N SER A 95 10.76 -2.98 -1.60
CA SER A 95 11.78 -3.83 -2.21
C SER A 95 12.61 -3.12 -3.29
N GLY A 96 12.36 -1.83 -3.53
CA GLY A 96 12.96 -1.07 -4.63
C GLY A 96 12.08 -1.08 -5.88
N SER A 97 12.47 -0.31 -6.89
CA SER A 97 11.78 -0.25 -8.19
C SER A 97 10.26 -0.03 -8.10
N SER A 98 9.84 0.85 -7.20
CA SER A 98 8.42 1.17 -6.98
C SER A 98 7.55 -0.05 -6.62
N GLN A 99 8.12 -1.01 -5.89
CA GLN A 99 7.45 -2.24 -5.49
C GLN A 99 7.48 -2.46 -3.97
N TRP A 100 6.38 -2.97 -3.42
CA TRP A 100 6.23 -3.36 -2.02
C TRP A 100 5.78 -4.81 -1.94
N GLU A 101 6.45 -5.59 -1.13
CA GLU A 101 6.32 -7.05 -1.03
C GLU A 101 6.09 -7.52 0.40
N ASN A 102 6.00 -8.83 0.58
CA ASN A 102 5.87 -9.54 1.85
C ASN A 102 4.60 -9.21 2.63
N GLY A 103 3.66 -8.53 2.00
CA GLY A 103 2.40 -8.18 2.61
C GLY A 103 1.27 -9.13 2.26
N THR A 104 0.13 -8.87 2.90
CA THR A 104 -1.12 -9.57 2.66
C THR A 104 -2.26 -8.59 2.40
N ILE A 105 -3.26 -9.07 1.64
CA ILE A 105 -4.53 -8.38 1.45
C ILE A 105 -5.66 -9.28 1.93
N TYR A 106 -6.53 -8.72 2.76
CA TYR A 106 -7.75 -9.37 3.22
C TYR A 106 -8.95 -8.88 2.41
N ASP A 107 -9.76 -9.81 1.94
CA ASP A 107 -11.01 -9.52 1.23
C ASP A 107 -12.22 -9.82 2.14
N PRO A 108 -12.90 -8.78 2.67
CA PRO A 108 -14.06 -8.98 3.53
C PRO A 108 -15.29 -9.50 2.78
N GLU A 109 -15.34 -9.45 1.45
CA GLU A 109 -16.45 -9.99 0.67
C GLU A 109 -16.48 -11.52 0.69
N ASN A 110 -15.32 -12.17 0.86
CA ASN A 110 -15.22 -13.64 0.93
C ASN A 110 -14.53 -14.17 2.18
N GLY A 111 -13.98 -13.30 3.04
CA GLY A 111 -13.29 -13.68 4.27
C GLY A 111 -11.91 -14.29 4.06
N SER A 112 -11.28 -14.11 2.91
CA SER A 112 -10.00 -14.71 2.56
C SER A 112 -8.86 -13.72 2.63
N THR A 113 -7.68 -14.21 3.05
CA THR A 113 -6.42 -13.47 3.03
C THR A 113 -5.51 -14.02 1.95
N TYR A 114 -4.95 -13.14 1.15
CA TYR A 114 -4.04 -13.47 0.04
C TYR A 114 -2.66 -12.88 0.32
N LYS A 115 -1.61 -13.55 -0.14
CA LYS A 115 -0.30 -12.91 -0.33
C LYS A 115 -0.46 -11.78 -1.34
N CYS A 116 0.28 -10.71 -1.17
CA CYS A 116 0.08 -9.54 -2.01
C CYS A 116 1.39 -8.83 -2.32
N VAL A 117 1.50 -8.38 -3.57
CA VAL A 117 2.54 -7.49 -4.06
C VAL A 117 1.87 -6.22 -4.58
N ILE A 118 2.41 -5.07 -4.23
CA ILE A 118 1.98 -3.75 -4.73
C ILE A 118 3.06 -3.22 -5.65
N LYS A 119 2.67 -2.78 -6.84
CA LYS A 119 3.55 -2.09 -7.77
C LYS A 119 2.96 -0.74 -8.16
N MET A 120 3.73 0.32 -8.01
CA MET A 120 3.34 1.65 -8.48
C MET A 120 3.75 1.80 -9.93
N THR A 121 2.76 1.90 -10.84
CA THR A 121 2.99 2.02 -12.28
C THR A 121 3.17 3.47 -12.73
N ASP A 122 2.53 4.40 -12.01
CA ASP A 122 2.74 5.85 -12.09
C ASP A 122 2.39 6.50 -10.73
N ALA A 123 2.56 7.81 -10.60
CA ALA A 123 2.35 8.53 -9.33
C ALA A 123 0.93 8.35 -8.73
N ASN A 124 -0.05 7.98 -9.56
CA ASN A 124 -1.47 7.91 -9.19
C ASN A 124 -2.10 6.53 -9.42
N THR A 125 -1.28 5.51 -9.73
CA THR A 125 -1.79 4.18 -10.07
C THR A 125 -0.98 3.09 -9.38
N LEU A 126 -1.69 2.17 -8.70
CA LEU A 126 -1.13 0.96 -8.12
C LEU A 126 -1.72 -0.28 -8.80
N ASP A 127 -0.88 -1.24 -9.09
CA ASP A 127 -1.27 -2.62 -9.34
C ASP A 127 -1.20 -3.38 -8.02
N ILE A 128 -2.34 -3.85 -7.52
CA ILE A 128 -2.47 -4.65 -6.31
C ILE A 128 -2.67 -6.11 -6.73
N ARG A 129 -1.64 -6.92 -6.58
CA ARG A 129 -1.68 -8.32 -7.01
C ARG A 129 -1.77 -9.26 -5.82
N GLY A 130 -2.97 -9.82 -5.64
CA GLY A 130 -3.24 -10.86 -4.64
C GLY A 130 -3.09 -12.26 -5.24
N TYR A 131 -2.54 -13.21 -4.48
CA TYR A 131 -2.33 -14.58 -4.93
C TYR A 131 -2.30 -15.59 -3.78
N ILE A 132 -2.57 -16.84 -4.12
CA ILE A 132 -2.37 -18.01 -3.27
C ILE A 132 -1.34 -18.91 -3.97
N GLY A 133 -0.34 -19.37 -3.23
CA GLY A 133 0.74 -20.19 -3.78
C GLY A 133 1.76 -19.33 -4.56
N ILE A 134 1.64 -19.25 -5.89
CA ILE A 134 2.56 -18.51 -6.75
C ILE A 134 1.93 -17.24 -7.32
N GLU A 135 2.72 -16.17 -7.38
CA GLU A 135 2.29 -14.84 -7.85
C GLU A 135 1.77 -14.85 -9.28
N ALA A 136 2.34 -15.72 -10.16
CA ALA A 136 1.93 -15.82 -11.56
C ALA A 136 0.46 -16.20 -11.75
N LEU A 137 -0.16 -16.91 -10.79
CA LEU A 137 -1.57 -17.32 -10.80
C LEU A 137 -2.50 -16.35 -10.07
N GLY A 138 -1.96 -15.21 -9.62
CA GLY A 138 -2.72 -14.19 -8.90
C GLY A 138 -3.63 -13.35 -9.80
N ARG A 139 -4.38 -12.46 -9.15
CA ARG A 139 -5.22 -11.46 -9.79
C ARG A 139 -4.74 -10.07 -9.42
N THR A 140 -4.77 -9.18 -10.41
CA THR A 140 -4.38 -7.78 -10.22
C THR A 140 -5.62 -6.90 -10.24
N ASP A 141 -5.76 -6.05 -9.22
CA ASP A 141 -6.70 -4.93 -9.20
C ASP A 141 -5.93 -3.61 -9.34
N VAL A 142 -6.47 -2.68 -10.11
CA VAL A 142 -5.83 -1.38 -10.35
C VAL A 142 -6.48 -0.34 -9.44
N TRP A 143 -5.67 0.21 -8.54
CA TRP A 143 -6.11 1.25 -7.61
C TRP A 143 -5.68 2.63 -8.07
N LYS A 144 -6.53 3.62 -7.89
CA LYS A 144 -6.26 5.01 -8.22
C LYS A 144 -6.10 5.85 -6.98
N ARG A 145 -5.10 6.75 -7.01
CA ARG A 145 -4.91 7.72 -5.94
C ARG A 145 -6.04 8.73 -5.94
N LEU A 146 -6.57 9.02 -4.76
CA LEU A 146 -7.49 10.13 -4.58
C LEU A 146 -6.71 11.37 -4.17
N GLU A 147 -6.92 12.46 -4.93
CA GLU A 147 -6.40 13.76 -4.56
C GLU A 147 -7.21 14.28 -3.35
N VAL A 148 -6.52 14.58 -2.27
CA VAL A 148 -7.11 15.33 -1.17
C VAL A 148 -7.21 16.77 -1.64
N LYS A 149 -8.40 17.20 -2.03
CA LYS A 149 -8.65 18.62 -2.26
C LYS A 149 -8.35 19.36 -0.95
N LYS A 150 -7.37 20.25 -1.00
CA LYS A 150 -7.02 21.17 0.09
C LYS A 150 -8.14 22.16 0.30
#